data_38aab04bb3f4f80db8ead0aaca0fe7f5
#
_entry.id   38aab04bb3f4f80db8ead0aaca0fe7f5
#
_cell.length_a   1.000
_cell.length_b   1.000
_cell.length_c   1.000
_cell.angle_alpha   90.00
_cell.angle_beta   90.00
_cell.angle_gamma   90.00
#
_symmetry.space_group_name_H-M   'P 1'
#
loop_
_entity.id
_entity.type
_entity.pdbx_description
1 polymer ?
#
loop_
_entity_poly.entity_id
_entity_poly.type
_entity_poly.pdbx_seq_one_letter_code
_entity_poly.pdbx_strand_id
1 'polypeptide(L)'
;QSDNVETVVFHLCRGTGLKGLTGIPPKRGKIIRPLILATREEVEGYCQREGLPYVTDSSNLQDVYSRNRVRHRVLPELEAVHPGAKEAIARLSRTLALEEDFLEEEGRRCLDSIRLGEDCSRPGFLALHPAMQGRVLALLLKERGLEVTAQRLTQLMGRAEAGEGQVSLPGGWIFAASPTTLAFLEESAQQSGESIPLPREGLPDFSIQSASGKQLSFWELQDCEQIKNFIQKKDSRLKNILDYDKIYNTVLIRHRLPGDAIQLVGRGCQKSLKKLFNEEK
;
A
#
# COMPACT_ATOMS: atom_id res chain seq x y z
N GLN A 1 -15.27 22.32 18.02
CA GLN A 1 -14.37 23.18 17.20
C GLN A 1 -12.92 23.01 17.64
N SER A 2 -12.62 23.08 18.95
CA SER A 2 -11.25 22.97 19.49
C SER A 2 -10.56 21.66 19.06
N ASP A 3 -11.22 20.50 19.18
CA ASP A 3 -10.70 19.20 18.75
C ASP A 3 -10.38 19.15 17.26
N ASN A 4 -11.12 19.88 16.44
CA ASN A 4 -10.88 19.98 15.00
C ASN A 4 -9.57 20.73 14.73
N VAL A 5 -9.37 21.88 15.37
CA VAL A 5 -8.15 22.69 15.25
C VAL A 5 -6.92 21.89 15.70
N GLU A 6 -7.01 21.19 16.86
CA GLU A 6 -5.95 20.30 17.32
C GLU A 6 -5.59 19.24 16.29
N THR A 7 -6.61 18.63 15.67
CA THR A 7 -6.42 17.60 14.67
C THR A 7 -5.74 18.15 13.41
N VAL A 8 -6.14 19.33 12.94
CA VAL A 8 -5.52 19.99 11.77
C VAL A 8 -4.04 20.26 12.04
N VAL A 9 -3.72 20.90 13.19
CA VAL A 9 -2.33 21.19 13.58
C VAL A 9 -1.53 19.90 13.74
N PHE A 10 -2.10 18.88 14.34
CA PHE A 10 -1.43 17.59 14.51
C PHE A 10 -1.13 16.92 13.15
N HIS A 11 -2.06 16.95 12.20
CA HIS A 11 -1.85 16.43 10.86
C HIS A 11 -0.78 17.23 10.10
N LEU A 12 -0.79 18.56 10.24
CA LEU A 12 0.21 19.45 9.67
C LEU A 12 1.62 19.08 10.13
N CYS A 13 1.81 18.87 11.44
CA CYS A 13 3.11 18.46 12.01
C CYS A 13 3.60 17.09 11.50
N ARG A 14 2.71 16.20 11.07
CA ARG A 14 3.05 14.86 10.56
C ARG A 14 3.28 14.84 9.06
N GLY A 15 2.98 15.93 8.37
CA GLY A 15 2.91 15.98 6.92
C GLY A 15 1.61 15.34 6.41
N THR A 16 0.78 16.13 5.77
CA THR A 16 -0.51 15.67 5.25
C THR A 16 -0.83 16.36 3.92
N GLY A 17 -1.65 15.69 3.10
CA GLY A 17 -2.30 16.34 1.95
C GLY A 17 -3.53 17.14 2.39
N LEU A 18 -4.21 17.74 1.40
CA LEU A 18 -5.40 18.57 1.59
C LEU A 18 -6.44 17.90 2.51
N LYS A 19 -6.72 16.64 2.28
CA LYS A 19 -7.70 15.85 3.06
C LYS A 19 -7.43 15.83 4.57
N GLY A 20 -6.17 15.78 5.00
CA GLY A 20 -5.86 15.80 6.43
C GLY A 20 -6.03 17.19 7.05
N LEU A 21 -5.94 18.27 6.26
CA LEU A 21 -6.18 19.63 6.70
C LEU A 21 -7.68 20.00 6.80
N THR A 22 -8.58 19.18 6.25
CA THR A 22 -10.03 19.34 6.46
C THR A 22 -10.46 19.01 7.89
N GLY A 23 -9.56 18.39 8.68
CA GLY A 23 -9.79 18.06 10.08
C GLY A 23 -10.72 16.86 10.27
N ILE A 24 -11.60 16.96 11.28
CA ILE A 24 -12.51 15.88 11.65
C ILE A 24 -13.82 16.06 10.86
N PRO A 25 -14.23 15.08 10.02
CA PRO A 25 -15.48 15.19 9.26
C PRO A 25 -16.69 15.07 10.20
N PRO A 26 -17.76 15.86 9.94
CA PRO A 26 -19.02 15.81 10.72
C PRO A 26 -19.67 14.41 10.68
N LYS A 27 -19.47 13.69 9.58
CA LYS A 27 -19.97 12.33 9.37
C LYS A 27 -18.86 11.43 8.84
N ARG A 28 -18.72 10.24 9.41
CA ARG A 28 -17.79 9.20 8.93
C ARG A 28 -18.46 7.83 9.04
N GLY A 29 -18.92 7.31 7.93
CA GLY A 29 -19.69 6.07 7.92
C GLY A 29 -20.98 6.20 8.77
N LYS A 30 -21.11 5.38 9.81
CA LYS A 30 -22.24 5.41 10.75
C LYS A 30 -22.09 6.39 11.92
N ILE A 31 -20.94 7.04 12.05
CA ILE A 31 -20.65 7.99 13.13
C ILE A 31 -20.99 9.39 12.68
N ILE A 32 -21.85 10.10 13.46
CA ILE A 32 -22.15 11.51 13.31
C ILE A 32 -21.60 12.29 14.53
N ARG A 33 -21.19 13.55 14.30
CA ARG A 33 -20.62 14.43 15.35
C ARG A 33 -21.36 15.75 15.39
N PRO A 34 -22.54 15.83 16.04
CA PRO A 34 -23.37 17.01 16.03
C PRO A 34 -22.69 18.26 16.62
N LEU A 35 -21.84 18.07 17.62
CA LEU A 35 -21.16 19.15 18.35
C LEU A 35 -19.79 19.52 17.76
N ILE A 36 -19.43 19.06 16.55
CA ILE A 36 -18.09 19.32 15.99
C ILE A 36 -17.79 20.80 15.77
N LEU A 37 -18.80 21.62 15.59
CA LEU A 37 -18.68 23.06 15.39
C LEU A 37 -18.77 23.87 16.70
N ALA A 38 -19.26 23.26 17.79
CA ALA A 38 -19.34 23.92 19.09
C ALA A 38 -17.95 24.00 19.73
N THR A 39 -17.67 25.10 20.42
CA THR A 39 -16.48 25.22 21.25
C THR A 39 -16.70 24.51 22.58
N ARG A 40 -15.61 24.26 23.30
CA ARG A 40 -15.69 23.66 24.65
C ARG A 40 -16.42 24.58 25.63
N GLU A 41 -16.12 25.86 25.55
CA GLU A 41 -16.74 26.91 26.36
C GLU A 41 -18.25 27.00 26.13
N GLU A 42 -18.70 26.90 24.87
CA GLU A 42 -20.14 26.87 24.55
C GLU A 42 -20.83 25.64 25.15
N VAL A 43 -20.19 24.48 25.07
CA VAL A 43 -20.76 23.23 25.61
C VAL A 43 -20.80 23.26 27.13
N GLU A 44 -19.70 23.68 27.79
CA GLU A 44 -19.64 23.80 29.27
C GLU A 44 -20.62 24.85 29.78
N GLY A 45 -20.70 26.00 29.10
CA GLY A 45 -21.67 27.05 29.43
C GLY A 45 -23.13 26.60 29.27
N TYR A 46 -23.42 25.77 28.27
CA TYR A 46 -24.73 25.14 28.11
C TYR A 46 -25.04 24.19 29.28
N CYS A 47 -24.10 23.27 29.60
CA CYS A 47 -24.27 22.33 30.70
C CYS A 47 -24.51 23.07 32.04
N GLN A 48 -23.79 24.16 32.29
CA GLN A 48 -23.97 24.97 33.50
C GLN A 48 -25.36 25.62 33.56
N ARG A 49 -25.83 26.21 32.44
CA ARG A 49 -27.17 26.83 32.39
C ARG A 49 -28.31 25.85 32.59
N GLU A 50 -28.15 24.65 32.04
CA GLU A 50 -29.18 23.59 32.11
C GLU A 50 -29.03 22.68 33.34
N GLY A 51 -28.04 22.93 34.20
CA GLY A 51 -27.76 22.11 35.39
C GLY A 51 -27.35 20.66 35.08
N LEU A 52 -26.76 20.43 33.90
CA LEU A 52 -26.35 19.10 33.46
C LEU A 52 -25.02 18.71 34.11
N PRO A 53 -24.93 17.56 34.79
CA PRO A 53 -23.66 17.09 35.33
C PRO A 53 -22.73 16.63 34.21
N TYR A 54 -21.47 17.01 34.26
CA TYR A 54 -20.42 16.50 33.38
C TYR A 54 -19.13 16.20 34.16
N VAL A 55 -18.35 15.24 33.66
CA VAL A 55 -17.10 14.82 34.29
C VAL A 55 -15.92 15.28 33.41
N THR A 56 -14.93 15.85 34.07
CA THR A 56 -13.65 16.19 33.43
C THR A 56 -12.70 15.00 33.59
N ASP A 57 -12.34 14.37 32.48
CA ASP A 57 -11.38 13.28 32.46
C ASP A 57 -9.97 13.81 32.76
N SER A 58 -9.35 13.30 33.85
CA SER A 58 -8.02 13.70 34.31
C SER A 58 -6.90 13.35 33.32
N SER A 59 -7.11 12.39 32.41
CA SER A 59 -6.13 12.06 31.35
C SER A 59 -5.91 13.22 30.39
N ASN A 60 -6.87 14.14 30.27
CA ASN A 60 -6.75 15.36 29.46
C ASN A 60 -5.67 16.34 29.97
N LEU A 61 -5.21 16.18 31.18
CA LEU A 61 -4.19 17.04 31.80
C LEU A 61 -2.76 16.54 31.60
N GLN A 62 -2.58 15.36 31.04
CA GLN A 62 -1.25 14.74 30.88
C GLN A 62 -0.63 15.04 29.50
N ASP A 63 0.50 15.74 29.49
CA ASP A 63 1.29 16.09 28.28
C ASP A 63 2.03 14.89 27.65
N VAL A 64 1.81 13.68 28.15
CA VAL A 64 2.45 12.45 27.64
C VAL A 64 2.02 12.15 26.19
N TYR A 65 0.82 12.51 25.82
CA TYR A 65 0.28 12.31 24.50
C TYR A 65 0.56 13.49 23.57
N SER A 66 1.02 13.23 22.37
CA SER A 66 1.35 14.26 21.37
C SER A 66 0.19 15.23 21.07
N ARG A 67 -1.06 14.78 21.18
CA ARG A 67 -2.24 15.63 21.01
C ARG A 67 -2.42 16.62 22.16
N ASN A 68 -2.16 16.21 23.40
CA ASN A 68 -2.19 17.11 24.56
C ASN A 68 -1.08 18.17 24.47
N ARG A 69 0.10 17.81 23.92
CA ARG A 69 1.16 18.80 23.65
C ARG A 69 0.74 19.85 22.62
N VAL A 70 -0.01 19.46 21.58
CA VAL A 70 -0.58 20.45 20.64
C VAL A 70 -1.53 21.38 21.39
N ARG A 71 -2.45 20.85 22.22
CA ARG A 71 -3.43 21.61 22.99
C ARG A 71 -2.79 22.58 23.97
N HIS A 72 -1.82 22.10 24.76
CA HIS A 72 -1.29 22.84 25.89
C HIS A 72 -0.06 23.70 25.60
N ARG A 73 0.63 23.45 24.46
CA ARG A 73 1.85 24.19 24.10
C ARG A 73 1.77 24.85 22.73
N VAL A 74 1.43 24.10 21.69
CA VAL A 74 1.48 24.63 20.32
C VAL A 74 0.37 25.65 20.08
N LEU A 75 -0.88 25.33 20.44
CA LEU A 75 -2.01 26.24 20.22
C LEU A 75 -1.90 27.54 21.03
N PRO A 76 -1.47 27.55 22.32
CA PRO A 76 -1.22 28.79 23.01
C PRO A 76 -0.13 29.66 22.38
N GLU A 77 0.95 29.07 21.89
CA GLU A 77 2.00 29.80 21.17
C GLU A 77 1.49 30.40 19.85
N LEU A 78 0.66 29.66 19.10
CA LEU A 78 0.03 30.21 17.90
C LEU A 78 -0.90 31.39 18.21
N GLU A 79 -1.64 31.33 19.32
CA GLU A 79 -2.48 32.44 19.79
C GLU A 79 -1.64 33.65 20.28
N ALA A 80 -0.47 33.40 20.85
CA ALA A 80 0.47 34.48 21.25
C ALA A 80 1.07 35.16 20.02
N VAL A 81 1.35 34.42 18.94
CA VAL A 81 1.83 34.96 17.67
C VAL A 81 0.73 35.76 16.95
N HIS A 82 -0.48 35.23 16.92
CA HIS A 82 -1.60 35.90 16.27
C HIS A 82 -2.91 35.59 17.03
N PRO A 83 -3.46 36.60 17.76
CA PRO A 83 -4.76 36.45 18.42
C PRO A 83 -5.85 36.07 17.43
N GLY A 84 -6.59 35.01 17.70
CA GLY A 84 -7.58 34.41 16.78
C GLY A 84 -7.01 33.37 15.81
N ALA A 85 -5.83 32.84 16.07
CA ALA A 85 -5.20 31.79 15.29
C ALA A 85 -6.06 30.51 15.21
N LYS A 86 -6.71 30.12 16.32
CA LYS A 86 -7.60 28.95 16.36
C LYS A 86 -8.81 29.13 15.42
N GLU A 87 -9.43 30.27 15.44
CA GLU A 87 -10.56 30.62 14.57
C GLU A 87 -10.11 30.69 13.11
N ALA A 88 -8.91 31.20 12.83
CA ALA A 88 -8.34 31.24 11.50
C ALA A 88 -8.09 29.82 10.96
N ILE A 89 -7.52 28.93 11.76
CA ILE A 89 -7.31 27.52 11.40
C ILE A 89 -8.65 26.81 11.19
N ALA A 90 -9.64 27.06 12.06
CA ALA A 90 -10.99 26.50 11.89
C ALA A 90 -11.68 27.00 10.62
N ARG A 91 -11.52 28.25 10.23
CA ARG A 91 -12.03 28.78 8.96
C ARG A 91 -11.33 28.13 7.78
N LEU A 92 -9.98 28.08 7.81
CA LEU A 92 -9.17 27.40 6.77
C LEU A 92 -9.63 25.96 6.57
N SER A 93 -9.76 25.19 7.66
CA SER A 93 -10.23 23.80 7.60
C SER A 93 -11.59 23.65 6.91
N ARG A 94 -12.53 24.57 7.16
CA ARG A 94 -13.85 24.56 6.50
C ARG A 94 -13.75 24.86 5.00
N THR A 95 -12.96 25.86 4.62
CA THR A 95 -12.73 26.18 3.20
C THR A 95 -12.11 24.99 2.48
N LEU A 96 -11.05 24.42 3.06
CA LEU A 96 -10.40 23.24 2.49
C LEU A 96 -11.33 22.02 2.40
N ALA A 97 -12.29 21.89 3.30
CA ALA A 97 -13.29 20.80 3.22
C ALA A 97 -14.18 20.93 2.00
N LEU A 98 -14.61 22.16 1.66
CA LEU A 98 -15.40 22.43 0.44
C LEU A 98 -14.57 22.20 -0.83
N GLU A 99 -13.32 22.63 -0.84
CA GLU A 99 -12.41 22.41 -1.96
C GLU A 99 -12.10 20.92 -2.15
N GLU A 100 -11.87 20.18 -1.05
CA GLU A 100 -11.63 18.74 -1.10
C GLU A 100 -12.83 17.97 -1.64
N ASP A 101 -14.07 18.37 -1.25
CA ASP A 101 -15.30 17.76 -1.73
C ASP A 101 -15.44 17.97 -3.25
N PHE A 102 -15.23 19.19 -3.72
CA PHE A 102 -15.24 19.51 -5.15
C PHE A 102 -14.17 18.70 -5.93
N LEU A 103 -12.95 18.68 -5.41
CA LEU A 103 -11.85 17.95 -6.05
C LEU A 103 -12.06 16.42 -6.01
N GLU A 104 -12.71 15.88 -4.98
CA GLU A 104 -13.07 14.45 -4.93
C GLU A 104 -14.15 14.11 -5.96
N GLU A 105 -15.14 15.00 -6.15
CA GLU A 105 -16.17 14.85 -7.19
C GLU A 105 -15.56 14.95 -8.59
N GLU A 106 -14.72 15.93 -8.83
CA GLU A 106 -14.01 16.09 -10.10
C GLU A 106 -13.08 14.89 -10.39
N GLY A 107 -12.42 14.35 -9.36
CA GLY A 107 -11.64 13.13 -9.50
C GLY A 107 -12.48 11.93 -9.93
N ARG A 108 -13.74 11.80 -9.46
CA ARG A 108 -14.68 10.76 -9.93
C ARG A 108 -15.08 10.99 -11.39
N ARG A 109 -15.42 12.24 -11.77
CA ARG A 109 -15.71 12.57 -13.17
C ARG A 109 -14.55 12.25 -14.10
N CYS A 110 -13.32 12.60 -13.70
CA CYS A 110 -12.13 12.24 -14.44
C CYS A 110 -11.97 10.72 -14.58
N LEU A 111 -12.18 9.97 -13.49
CA LEU A 111 -12.12 8.51 -13.53
C LEU A 111 -13.15 7.93 -14.49
N ASP A 112 -14.40 8.39 -14.42
CA ASP A 112 -15.49 7.91 -15.28
C ASP A 112 -15.20 8.20 -16.76
N SER A 113 -14.58 9.34 -17.06
CA SER A 113 -14.24 9.73 -18.44
C SER A 113 -13.15 8.88 -19.09
N ILE A 114 -12.29 8.25 -18.30
CA ILE A 114 -11.19 7.43 -18.80
C ILE A 114 -11.39 5.92 -18.57
N ARG A 115 -12.51 5.54 -17.94
CA ARG A 115 -12.81 4.15 -17.59
C ARG A 115 -13.10 3.31 -18.84
N LEU A 116 -12.52 2.12 -18.93
CA LEU A 116 -12.68 1.14 -20.01
C LEU A 116 -13.08 -0.21 -19.38
N GLY A 117 -14.34 -0.35 -18.96
CA GLY A 117 -14.77 -1.50 -18.17
C GLY A 117 -14.11 -1.51 -16.79
N GLU A 118 -13.36 -2.56 -16.47
CA GLU A 118 -12.59 -2.66 -15.23
C GLU A 118 -11.26 -1.88 -15.27
N ASP A 119 -10.76 -1.55 -16.45
CA ASP A 119 -9.51 -0.86 -16.72
C ASP A 119 -9.71 0.64 -16.93
N CYS A 120 -8.60 1.36 -17.10
CA CYS A 120 -8.60 2.78 -17.46
C CYS A 120 -7.74 3.03 -18.71
N SER A 121 -8.14 4.00 -19.53
CA SER A 121 -7.33 4.49 -20.63
C SER A 121 -6.04 5.15 -20.13
N ARG A 122 -4.87 4.59 -20.45
CA ARG A 122 -3.59 5.21 -20.10
C ARG A 122 -3.39 6.57 -20.78
N PRO A 123 -3.61 6.74 -22.10
CA PRO A 123 -3.53 8.07 -22.74
C PRO A 123 -4.49 9.07 -22.09
N GLY A 124 -5.73 8.66 -21.78
CA GLY A 124 -6.69 9.50 -21.08
C GLY A 124 -6.21 9.90 -19.68
N PHE A 125 -5.64 8.95 -18.92
CA PHE A 125 -5.05 9.23 -17.61
C PHE A 125 -3.89 10.23 -17.69
N LEU A 126 -2.98 10.07 -18.64
CA LEU A 126 -1.84 10.97 -18.82
C LEU A 126 -2.24 12.38 -19.27
N ALA A 127 -3.40 12.53 -19.93
CA ALA A 127 -3.94 13.83 -20.31
C ALA A 127 -4.57 14.58 -19.13
N LEU A 128 -4.85 13.92 -18.01
CA LEU A 128 -5.38 14.57 -16.81
C LEU A 128 -4.33 15.46 -16.16
N HIS A 129 -4.79 16.51 -15.49
CA HIS A 129 -3.94 17.31 -14.62
C HIS A 129 -3.26 16.41 -13.54
N PRO A 130 -1.98 16.59 -13.18
CA PRO A 130 -1.28 15.73 -12.21
C PRO A 130 -2.02 15.57 -10.87
N ALA A 131 -2.68 16.63 -10.38
CA ALA A 131 -3.50 16.55 -9.17
C ALA A 131 -4.69 15.57 -9.33
N MET A 132 -5.26 15.47 -10.52
CA MET A 132 -6.35 14.55 -10.81
C MET A 132 -5.85 13.12 -11.03
N GLN A 133 -4.67 12.93 -11.63
CA GLN A 133 -4.03 11.63 -11.75
C GLN A 133 -3.86 10.98 -10.36
N GLY A 134 -3.33 11.71 -9.39
CA GLY A 134 -3.19 11.23 -8.01
C GLY A 134 -4.53 10.88 -7.37
N ARG A 135 -5.58 11.67 -7.61
CA ARG A 135 -6.94 11.42 -7.09
C ARG A 135 -7.60 10.20 -7.73
N VAL A 136 -7.48 10.05 -9.03
CA VAL A 136 -7.99 8.88 -9.76
C VAL A 136 -7.34 7.60 -9.23
N LEU A 137 -6.02 7.56 -9.07
CA LEU A 137 -5.34 6.41 -8.48
C LEU A 137 -5.78 6.16 -7.03
N ALA A 138 -5.98 7.22 -6.24
CA ALA A 138 -6.48 7.09 -4.88
C ALA A 138 -7.91 6.52 -4.82
N LEU A 139 -8.78 6.88 -5.75
CA LEU A 139 -10.13 6.32 -5.90
C LEU A 139 -10.06 4.84 -6.28
N LEU A 140 -9.27 4.49 -7.28
CA LEU A 140 -9.08 3.10 -7.72
C LEU A 140 -8.52 2.19 -6.62
N LEU A 141 -7.60 2.70 -5.79
CA LEU A 141 -7.09 1.98 -4.62
C LEU A 141 -8.19 1.77 -3.56
N LYS A 142 -8.99 2.82 -3.28
CA LYS A 142 -10.10 2.75 -2.31
C LYS A 142 -11.19 1.77 -2.75
N GLU A 143 -11.57 1.74 -4.03
CA GLU A 143 -12.53 0.78 -4.60
C GLU A 143 -12.13 -0.67 -4.31
N ARG A 144 -10.82 -0.94 -4.20
CA ARG A 144 -10.23 -2.26 -3.93
C ARG A 144 -9.89 -2.49 -2.46
N GLY A 145 -10.30 -1.58 -1.57
CA GLY A 145 -9.99 -1.65 -0.14
C GLY A 145 -8.50 -1.46 0.20
N LEU A 146 -7.71 -0.91 -0.74
CA LEU A 146 -6.28 -0.70 -0.56
C LEU A 146 -5.99 0.63 0.14
N GLU A 147 -4.99 0.63 1.01
CA GLU A 147 -4.55 1.84 1.69
C GLU A 147 -3.89 2.82 0.69
N VAL A 148 -4.27 4.09 0.79
CA VAL A 148 -3.71 5.19 -0.02
C VAL A 148 -2.57 5.84 0.74
N THR A 149 -1.33 5.67 0.26
CA THR A 149 -0.15 6.34 0.79
C THR A 149 0.53 7.16 -0.31
N ALA A 150 1.23 8.24 0.08
CA ALA A 150 1.96 9.09 -0.88
C ALA A 150 3.00 8.28 -1.68
N GLN A 151 3.74 7.40 -1.00
CA GLN A 151 4.72 6.52 -1.64
C GLN A 151 4.08 5.62 -2.72
N ARG A 152 2.92 5.04 -2.40
CA ARG A 152 2.20 4.17 -3.35
C ARG A 152 1.70 4.96 -4.55
N LEU A 153 1.10 6.13 -4.34
CA LEU A 153 0.66 7.00 -5.43
C LEU A 153 1.82 7.38 -6.35
N THR A 154 2.97 7.80 -5.80
CA THR A 154 4.17 8.11 -6.59
C THR A 154 4.65 6.91 -7.39
N GLN A 155 4.66 5.71 -6.79
CA GLN A 155 5.05 4.48 -7.48
C GLN A 155 4.11 4.13 -8.64
N LEU A 156 2.79 4.26 -8.45
CA LEU A 156 1.80 3.98 -9.49
C LEU A 156 1.84 5.03 -10.61
N MET A 157 1.99 6.32 -10.27
CA MET A 157 2.15 7.39 -11.26
C MET A 157 3.38 7.15 -12.13
N GLY A 158 4.54 6.89 -11.53
CA GLY A 158 5.76 6.59 -12.29
C GLY A 158 5.61 5.34 -13.19
N ARG A 159 4.84 4.34 -12.77
CA ARG A 159 4.54 3.17 -13.61
C ARG A 159 3.61 3.51 -14.76
N ALA A 160 2.57 4.32 -14.51
CA ALA A 160 1.67 4.81 -15.55
C ALA A 160 2.42 5.66 -16.60
N GLU A 161 3.36 6.50 -16.18
CA GLU A 161 4.22 7.30 -17.06
C GLU A 161 5.14 6.41 -17.91
N ALA A 162 5.79 5.41 -17.32
CA ALA A 162 6.67 4.47 -18.03
C ALA A 162 5.93 3.67 -19.12
N GLY A 163 4.64 3.40 -18.96
CA GLY A 163 3.77 2.75 -19.95
C GLY A 163 3.93 1.26 -20.09
N GLU A 164 4.81 0.62 -19.31
CA GLU A 164 5.04 -0.82 -19.32
C GLU A 164 5.36 -1.33 -17.92
N GLY A 165 4.89 -2.55 -17.63
CA GLY A 165 5.27 -3.30 -16.44
C GLY A 165 4.26 -3.26 -15.33
N GLN A 166 4.61 -3.85 -14.20
CA GLN A 166 3.70 -4.17 -13.11
C GLN A 166 4.27 -3.74 -11.75
N VAL A 167 3.35 -3.47 -10.82
CA VAL A 167 3.63 -3.17 -9.40
C VAL A 167 2.76 -4.08 -8.56
N SER A 168 3.37 -4.93 -7.72
CA SER A 168 2.64 -5.75 -6.75
C SER A 168 2.14 -4.87 -5.60
N LEU A 169 0.87 -5.03 -5.26
CA LEU A 169 0.19 -4.33 -4.18
C LEU A 169 -0.21 -5.32 -3.06
N PRO A 170 -0.52 -4.83 -1.86
CA PRO A 170 -1.04 -5.70 -0.80
C PRO A 170 -2.34 -6.41 -1.18
N GLY A 171 -2.63 -7.54 -0.52
CA GLY A 171 -3.87 -8.28 -0.74
C GLY A 171 -3.93 -9.05 -2.07
N GLY A 172 -2.77 -9.30 -2.71
CA GLY A 172 -2.73 -10.03 -3.97
C GLY A 172 -3.14 -9.20 -5.19
N TRP A 173 -3.15 -7.88 -5.09
CA TRP A 173 -3.39 -6.99 -6.22
C TRP A 173 -2.11 -6.68 -7.00
N ILE A 174 -2.26 -6.52 -8.31
CA ILE A 174 -1.20 -6.07 -9.23
C ILE A 174 -1.72 -4.88 -10.00
N PHE A 175 -0.99 -3.76 -9.98
CA PHE A 175 -1.20 -2.66 -10.90
C PHE A 175 -0.32 -2.88 -12.14
N ALA A 176 -0.94 -2.97 -13.30
CA ALA A 176 -0.27 -3.16 -14.58
C ALA A 176 -0.47 -1.93 -15.48
N ALA A 177 0.60 -1.47 -16.11
CA ALA A 177 0.55 -0.45 -17.15
C ALA A 177 0.95 -1.06 -18.50
N SER A 178 0.19 -0.74 -19.52
CA SER A 178 0.47 -1.02 -20.93
C SER A 178 0.48 0.29 -21.73
N PRO A 179 0.88 0.30 -23.00
CA PRO A 179 0.81 1.51 -23.82
C PRO A 179 -0.58 2.14 -23.89
N THR A 180 -1.64 1.35 -23.76
CA THR A 180 -3.04 1.77 -23.94
C THR A 180 -3.86 1.78 -22.65
N THR A 181 -3.53 0.93 -21.68
CA THR A 181 -4.37 0.70 -20.50
C THR A 181 -3.59 0.73 -19.17
N LEU A 182 -4.31 1.08 -18.11
CA LEU A 182 -3.93 0.90 -16.72
C LEU A 182 -4.94 -0.08 -16.10
N ALA A 183 -4.45 -1.21 -15.59
CA ALA A 183 -5.26 -2.29 -15.05
C ALA A 183 -4.93 -2.57 -13.59
N PHE A 184 -5.93 -2.95 -12.80
CA PHE A 184 -5.76 -3.55 -11.49
C PHE A 184 -6.21 -5.01 -11.57
N LEU A 185 -5.26 -5.91 -11.49
CA LEU A 185 -5.48 -7.34 -11.58
C LEU A 185 -5.41 -7.94 -10.19
N GLU A 186 -6.34 -8.81 -9.85
CA GLU A 186 -6.10 -9.70 -8.72
C GLU A 186 -4.97 -10.66 -9.12
N GLU A 187 -3.96 -10.79 -8.27
CA GLU A 187 -3.02 -11.89 -8.37
C GLU A 187 -3.88 -13.15 -8.18
N SER A 188 -4.48 -13.58 -9.28
CA SER A 188 -5.38 -14.72 -9.22
C SER A 188 -4.61 -15.85 -8.56
N ALA A 189 -5.27 -16.55 -7.65
CA ALA A 189 -4.89 -17.89 -7.20
C ALA A 189 -4.76 -18.89 -8.39
N GLN A 190 -4.85 -18.40 -9.61
CA GLN A 190 -4.73 -19.06 -10.89
C GLN A 190 -3.29 -19.19 -11.36
N GLN A 191 -2.39 -19.39 -10.43
CA GLN A 191 -1.24 -20.24 -10.72
C GLN A 191 -1.04 -21.17 -9.51
N SER A 192 -2.11 -21.84 -9.08
CA SER A 192 -1.98 -23.25 -8.76
C SER A 192 -1.61 -23.94 -10.09
N GLY A 193 -0.49 -23.54 -10.67
CA GLY A 193 0.14 -24.29 -11.73
C GLY A 193 0.24 -25.70 -11.21
N GLU A 194 -0.28 -26.65 -11.98
CA GLU A 194 -0.17 -28.07 -11.69
C GLU A 194 1.21 -28.31 -11.10
N SER A 195 1.24 -28.80 -9.85
CA SER A 195 2.48 -29.24 -9.27
C SER A 195 2.88 -30.51 -10.01
N ILE A 196 3.92 -30.42 -10.80
CA ILE A 196 4.40 -31.54 -11.62
C ILE A 196 5.35 -32.34 -10.73
N PRO A 197 4.99 -33.58 -10.39
CA PRO A 197 5.91 -34.43 -9.64
C PRO A 197 7.07 -34.83 -10.54
N LEU A 198 8.30 -34.72 -10.04
CA LEU A 198 9.47 -35.29 -10.70
C LEU A 198 9.44 -36.81 -10.55
N PRO A 199 9.56 -37.58 -11.64
CA PRO A 199 9.63 -39.03 -11.56
C PRO A 199 10.90 -39.45 -10.81
N ARG A 200 10.78 -40.49 -9.96
CA ARG A 200 11.93 -41.05 -9.21
C ARG A 200 12.84 -41.96 -10.04
N GLU A 201 12.35 -42.50 -11.11
CA GLU A 201 13.08 -43.43 -11.98
C GLU A 201 13.09 -42.88 -13.42
N GLY A 202 14.27 -42.91 -14.05
CA GLY A 202 14.43 -42.53 -15.43
C GLY A 202 14.37 -41.02 -15.69
N LEU A 203 15.24 -40.26 -15.06
CA LEU A 203 15.50 -38.85 -15.31
C LEU A 203 16.49 -38.55 -16.46
N PRO A 204 16.44 -39.19 -17.63
CA PRO A 204 17.17 -38.68 -18.77
C PRO A 204 16.22 -37.74 -19.51
N ASP A 205 16.59 -36.47 -19.62
CA ASP A 205 16.02 -35.49 -20.54
C ASP A 205 14.55 -35.09 -20.33
N PHE A 206 14.15 -34.93 -19.04
CA PHE A 206 12.84 -34.36 -18.74
C PHE A 206 12.87 -32.84 -18.93
N SER A 207 12.07 -32.32 -19.84
CA SER A 207 11.92 -30.89 -20.06
C SER A 207 10.48 -30.45 -19.91
N ILE A 208 10.28 -29.32 -19.22
CA ILE A 208 8.98 -28.68 -19.05
C ILE A 208 9.01 -27.32 -19.75
N GLN A 209 8.04 -27.06 -20.60
CA GLN A 209 7.81 -25.71 -21.11
C GLN A 209 6.83 -24.98 -20.21
N SER A 210 7.26 -23.80 -19.73
CA SER A 210 6.36 -22.90 -19.04
C SER A 210 5.41 -22.22 -20.02
N ALA A 211 4.25 -21.75 -19.55
CA ALA A 211 3.31 -20.96 -20.34
C ALA A 211 3.94 -19.68 -20.94
N SER A 212 5.08 -19.21 -20.42
CA SER A 212 5.87 -18.08 -20.92
C SER A 212 6.93 -18.49 -21.97
N GLY A 213 6.92 -19.74 -22.46
CA GLY A 213 7.86 -20.25 -23.45
C GLY A 213 9.27 -20.57 -22.92
N LYS A 214 9.52 -20.45 -21.62
CA LYS A 214 10.80 -20.84 -21.00
C LYS A 214 10.81 -22.35 -20.79
N GLN A 215 11.90 -22.99 -21.19
CA GLN A 215 12.12 -24.41 -21.02
C GLN A 215 12.97 -24.66 -19.77
N LEU A 216 12.50 -25.55 -18.89
CA LEU A 216 13.22 -26.07 -17.74
C LEU A 216 13.62 -27.50 -18.07
N SER A 217 14.91 -27.78 -18.11
CA SER A 217 15.44 -29.11 -18.42
C SER A 217 16.19 -29.69 -17.23
N PHE A 218 16.03 -30.98 -16.98
CA PHE A 218 16.64 -31.72 -15.90
C PHE A 218 17.56 -32.80 -16.48
N TRP A 219 18.73 -32.94 -15.91
CA TRP A 219 19.68 -33.99 -16.25
C TRP A 219 20.13 -34.73 -15.00
N GLU A 220 20.24 -36.02 -15.09
CA GLU A 220 20.88 -36.84 -14.08
C GLU A 220 22.42 -36.85 -14.30
N LEU A 221 23.19 -36.51 -13.27
CA LEU A 221 24.62 -36.61 -13.30
C LEU A 221 25.02 -37.91 -12.59
N GLN A 222 25.30 -38.96 -13.35
CA GLN A 222 25.61 -40.29 -12.82
C GLN A 222 27.08 -40.46 -12.43
N ASP A 223 27.98 -39.55 -12.83
CA ASP A 223 29.40 -39.72 -12.66
C ASP A 223 30.04 -38.60 -11.82
N CYS A 224 30.80 -38.99 -10.78
CA CYS A 224 31.56 -38.06 -9.93
C CYS A 224 32.59 -37.22 -10.72
N GLU A 225 33.09 -37.70 -11.86
CA GLU A 225 33.97 -36.91 -12.71
C GLU A 225 33.26 -35.79 -13.46
N GLN A 226 32.03 -36.02 -13.90
CA GLN A 226 31.19 -34.97 -14.50
C GLN A 226 30.89 -33.87 -13.50
N ILE A 227 30.56 -34.22 -12.25
CA ILE A 227 30.31 -33.27 -11.17
C ILE A 227 31.58 -32.44 -10.88
N LYS A 228 32.75 -33.07 -10.79
CA LYS A 228 34.05 -32.39 -10.58
C LYS A 228 34.38 -31.44 -11.72
N ASN A 229 34.17 -31.85 -12.95
CA ASN A 229 34.38 -31.00 -14.14
C ASN A 229 33.45 -29.79 -14.18
N PHE A 230 32.19 -29.95 -13.76
CA PHE A 230 31.24 -28.85 -13.62
C PHE A 230 31.70 -27.87 -12.51
N ILE A 231 32.14 -28.36 -11.39
CA ILE A 231 32.63 -27.54 -10.26
C ILE A 231 33.90 -26.77 -10.64
N GLN A 232 34.84 -27.39 -11.35
CA GLN A 232 36.11 -26.75 -11.77
C GLN A 232 35.88 -25.65 -12.81
N LYS A 233 34.89 -25.77 -13.71
CA LYS A 233 34.58 -24.79 -14.76
C LYS A 233 33.82 -23.57 -14.25
N LYS A 234 33.50 -23.47 -12.96
CA LYS A 234 32.66 -22.38 -12.37
C LYS A 234 31.40 -22.11 -13.21
N ASP A 235 30.79 -23.16 -13.75
CA ASP A 235 29.61 -23.01 -14.60
C ASP A 235 28.45 -22.44 -13.78
N SER A 236 27.78 -21.41 -14.31
CA SER A 236 26.63 -20.77 -13.66
C SER A 236 25.48 -21.74 -13.35
N ARG A 237 25.46 -22.90 -14.04
CA ARG A 237 24.49 -23.98 -13.83
C ARG A 237 24.66 -24.71 -12.48
N LEU A 238 25.82 -24.60 -11.84
CA LEU A 238 26.09 -25.21 -10.52
C LEU A 238 25.17 -24.74 -9.40
N LYS A 239 24.55 -23.58 -9.54
CA LYS A 239 23.61 -23.05 -8.53
C LYS A 239 22.32 -23.87 -8.41
N ASN A 240 22.08 -24.80 -9.34
CA ASN A 240 20.82 -25.53 -9.47
C ASN A 240 21.01 -27.05 -9.37
N ILE A 241 22.07 -27.52 -8.71
CA ILE A 241 22.29 -28.95 -8.47
C ILE A 241 21.57 -29.37 -7.18
N LEU A 242 20.82 -30.45 -7.26
CA LEU A 242 20.15 -31.10 -6.13
C LEU A 242 20.70 -32.51 -5.94
N ASP A 243 21.08 -32.87 -4.72
CA ASP A 243 21.42 -34.23 -4.33
C ASP A 243 20.12 -35.02 -4.15
N TYR A 244 19.75 -35.76 -5.19
CA TYR A 244 18.46 -36.46 -5.26
C TYR A 244 18.39 -37.64 -4.29
N ASP A 245 19.51 -38.29 -3.98
CA ASP A 245 19.59 -39.42 -3.05
C ASP A 245 19.28 -39.02 -1.60
N LYS A 246 19.42 -37.72 -1.29
CA LYS A 246 19.08 -37.17 0.01
C LYS A 246 17.63 -36.69 0.13
N ILE A 247 16.85 -36.86 -0.93
CA ILE A 247 15.45 -36.42 -0.95
C ILE A 247 14.55 -37.63 -0.70
N TYR A 248 14.00 -37.70 0.49
CA TYR A 248 13.16 -38.84 0.91
C TYR A 248 11.70 -38.72 0.45
N ASN A 249 11.26 -37.52 0.02
CA ASN A 249 9.90 -37.22 -0.41
C ASN A 249 9.84 -36.93 -1.91
N THR A 250 8.61 -36.89 -2.45
CA THR A 250 8.39 -36.49 -3.85
C THR A 250 8.79 -35.03 -4.06
N VAL A 251 9.63 -34.78 -5.07
CA VAL A 251 9.96 -33.42 -5.51
C VAL A 251 8.85 -32.91 -6.40
N LEU A 252 8.31 -31.74 -6.09
CA LEU A 252 7.28 -31.09 -6.86
C LEU A 252 7.83 -29.80 -7.49
N ILE A 253 7.60 -29.65 -8.79
CA ILE A 253 7.86 -28.39 -9.48
C ILE A 253 6.55 -27.60 -9.51
N ARG A 254 6.56 -26.44 -8.92
CA ARG A 254 5.40 -25.56 -8.89
C ARG A 254 5.81 -24.08 -8.86
N HIS A 255 4.89 -23.23 -9.20
CA HIS A 255 5.06 -21.81 -8.97
C HIS A 255 5.15 -21.50 -7.46
N ARG A 256 5.84 -20.39 -7.14
CA ARG A 256 5.93 -19.90 -5.77
C ARG A 256 4.54 -19.58 -5.20
N LEU A 257 4.26 -20.06 -4.01
CA LEU A 257 3.05 -19.69 -3.26
C LEU A 257 3.34 -18.57 -2.25
N PRO A 258 2.32 -17.78 -1.87
CA PRO A 258 2.42 -16.87 -0.74
C PRO A 258 2.84 -17.62 0.53
N GLY A 259 3.84 -17.09 1.25
CA GLY A 259 4.37 -17.72 2.46
C GLY A 259 5.56 -18.66 2.23
N ASP A 260 5.89 -19.02 0.98
CA ASP A 260 7.07 -19.83 0.70
C ASP A 260 8.35 -19.17 1.21
N ALA A 261 9.14 -19.91 1.97
CA ALA A 261 10.40 -19.49 2.55
C ALA A 261 11.45 -20.57 2.43
N ILE A 262 12.72 -20.19 2.42
CA ILE A 262 13.87 -21.08 2.39
C ILE A 262 14.82 -20.72 3.52
N GLN A 263 15.44 -21.74 4.10
CA GLN A 263 16.53 -21.58 5.04
C GLN A 263 17.85 -21.64 4.27
N LEU A 264 18.57 -20.53 4.21
CA LEU A 264 19.85 -20.46 3.50
C LEU A 264 20.94 -21.16 4.31
N VAL A 265 21.73 -21.98 3.63
CA VAL A 265 22.90 -22.68 4.24
C VAL A 265 23.88 -21.64 4.80
N GLY A 266 24.30 -21.82 6.06
CA GLY A 266 25.24 -20.93 6.75
C GLY A 266 24.62 -19.64 7.32
N ARG A 267 23.31 -19.39 7.16
CA ARG A 267 22.58 -18.28 7.77
C ARG A 267 21.45 -18.85 8.61
N GLY A 268 21.49 -18.68 9.92
CA GLY A 268 20.50 -19.22 10.86
C GLY A 268 19.08 -18.62 10.78
N CYS A 269 18.70 -18.01 9.65
CA CYS A 269 17.39 -17.37 9.47
C CYS A 269 16.68 -17.86 8.20
N GLN A 270 15.35 -17.96 8.28
CA GLN A 270 14.50 -18.19 7.12
C GLN A 270 14.32 -16.87 6.32
N LYS A 271 14.40 -16.98 5.00
CA LYS A 271 14.15 -15.89 4.07
C LYS A 271 12.98 -16.22 3.15
N SER A 272 12.01 -15.33 2.98
CA SER A 272 10.94 -15.57 2.04
C SER A 272 11.47 -15.63 0.61
N LEU A 273 10.96 -16.55 -0.20
CA LEU A 273 11.33 -16.67 -1.61
C LEU A 273 11.05 -15.38 -2.39
N LYS A 274 10.00 -14.63 -2.03
CA LYS A 274 9.71 -13.31 -2.61
C LYS A 274 10.89 -12.35 -2.45
N LYS A 275 11.49 -12.30 -1.25
CA LYS A 275 12.62 -11.41 -0.96
C LYS A 275 13.89 -11.86 -1.67
N LEU A 276 14.11 -13.19 -1.73
CA LEU A 276 15.27 -13.77 -2.43
C LEU A 276 15.25 -13.43 -3.93
N PHE A 277 14.13 -13.67 -4.61
CA PHE A 277 14.00 -13.39 -6.04
C PHE A 277 14.04 -11.90 -6.40
N ASN A 278 13.71 -11.01 -5.48
CA ASN A 278 13.83 -9.56 -5.69
C ASN A 278 15.26 -9.06 -5.52
N GLU A 279 16.11 -9.77 -4.78
CA GLU A 279 17.52 -9.40 -4.58
C GLU A 279 18.44 -9.94 -5.69
N GLU A 280 17.98 -10.95 -6.46
CA GLU A 280 18.76 -11.54 -7.58
C GLU A 280 18.41 -10.92 -8.94
N LYS A 281 17.53 -9.90 -8.98
CA LYS A 281 17.28 -9.07 -10.15
C LYS A 281 18.20 -7.84 -10.14
#